data_15998bf19cd1182ccf5aa4fb310a6af3
#
_entry.id   15998bf19cd1182ccf5aa4fb310a6af3
#
_cell.length_a   1.000
_cell.length_b   1.000
_cell.length_c   1.000
_cell.angle_alpha   90.00
_cell.angle_beta   90.00
_cell.angle_gamma   90.00
#
_symmetry.space_group_name_H-M   'P 1'
#
loop_
_entity.id
_entity.type
_entity.pdbx_description
1 polymer ?
#
loop_
_entity_poly.entity_id
_entity_poly.type
_entity_poly.pdbx_seq_one_letter_code
_entity_poly.pdbx_strand_id
1 'polypeptide(L)'
;GGAKVAKNEANTEITWTTAEEELKLTGLPDGKYTLEETAAPTGFEVITKFDFTVENGVVTTKSVDDVIVNEAGDFITAVDEAIKKITISKWDITNDKELAGAIIKIEAVDENADLTKVAIENAEIKFNENSKNYFTYESTEKSAIISGLPAGEYKLIEDTAPLGYTKFTEVTFKVEADGSISVKGEDDKFVAVENSTIKVNDEVIKATISKTAVGGGDELPGAKLEITSLDNADLSDITAVQGNEKIELTVSDDNSTISFVSGNAPTELSKLP
;
A
#
# COMPACT_ATOMS: atom_id res chain seq x y z
N GLY A 1 -34.56 15.58 -0.55
CA GLY A 1 -34.53 16.68 0.41
C GLY A 1 -33.38 17.59 0.10
N GLY A 2 -33.66 18.88 -0.13
CA GLY A 2 -32.61 19.87 -0.51
C GLY A 2 -31.61 20.11 0.61
N ALA A 3 -30.49 20.73 0.27
CA ALA A 3 -29.42 21.08 1.21
C ALA A 3 -29.92 21.97 2.36
N LYS A 4 -29.49 21.64 3.58
CA LYS A 4 -29.81 22.49 4.75
C LYS A 4 -28.76 23.56 4.88
N VAL A 5 -29.19 24.83 4.76
CA VAL A 5 -28.32 26.00 4.88
C VAL A 5 -28.35 26.50 6.33
N ALA A 6 -27.21 26.71 6.93
CA ALA A 6 -27.03 27.37 8.22
C ALA A 6 -26.29 28.70 8.03
N LYS A 7 -26.49 29.64 8.98
CA LYS A 7 -25.77 30.93 9.01
C LYS A 7 -25.11 31.09 10.37
N ASN A 8 -23.94 31.71 10.38
CA ASN A 8 -23.31 32.12 11.64
C ASN A 8 -24.09 33.32 12.28
N GLU A 9 -23.84 33.61 13.56
CA GLU A 9 -24.52 34.67 14.31
C GLU A 9 -24.31 36.07 13.69
N ALA A 10 -23.18 36.30 13.04
CA ALA A 10 -22.86 37.57 12.38
C ALA A 10 -23.48 37.69 10.96
N ASN A 11 -24.09 36.65 10.42
CA ASN A 11 -24.59 36.56 9.04
C ASN A 11 -23.54 36.82 7.96
N THR A 12 -22.27 36.56 8.25
CA THR A 12 -21.14 36.70 7.33
C THR A 12 -20.71 35.42 6.67
N GLU A 13 -21.24 34.30 7.14
CA GLU A 13 -20.92 32.94 6.65
C GLU A 13 -22.19 32.12 6.50
N ILE A 14 -22.26 31.38 5.42
CA ILE A 14 -23.28 30.35 5.18
C ILE A 14 -22.60 29.01 4.99
N THR A 15 -23.11 27.98 5.65
CA THR A 15 -22.63 26.61 5.53
C THR A 15 -23.76 25.69 5.12
N TRP A 16 -23.44 24.66 4.37
CA TRP A 16 -24.39 23.61 3.96
C TRP A 16 -23.69 22.29 3.74
N THR A 17 -24.45 21.22 3.74
CA THR A 17 -24.00 19.92 3.21
C THR A 17 -24.62 19.71 1.85
N THR A 18 -23.84 19.31 0.87
CA THR A 18 -24.31 19.01 -0.48
C THR A 18 -25.33 17.89 -0.49
N ALA A 19 -26.25 17.91 -1.44
CA ALA A 19 -27.30 16.94 -1.62
C ALA A 19 -27.38 16.55 -3.13
N GLU A 20 -28.32 15.68 -3.51
CA GLU A 20 -28.51 15.29 -4.90
C GLU A 20 -28.95 16.45 -5.82
N GLU A 21 -29.55 17.49 -5.24
CA GLU A 21 -29.99 18.68 -5.96
C GLU A 21 -29.00 19.83 -5.76
N GLU A 22 -28.84 20.65 -6.81
CA GLU A 22 -28.05 21.89 -6.75
C GLU A 22 -28.56 22.85 -5.68
N LEU A 23 -27.63 23.54 -4.98
CA LEU A 23 -27.97 24.61 -4.05
C LEU A 23 -28.12 25.94 -4.82
N LYS A 24 -29.29 26.57 -4.70
CA LYS A 24 -29.52 27.92 -5.23
C LYS A 24 -29.42 28.96 -4.11
N LEU A 25 -28.39 29.81 -4.19
CA LEU A 25 -28.25 30.98 -3.34
C LEU A 25 -28.84 32.20 -4.05
N THR A 26 -29.74 32.91 -3.37
CA THR A 26 -30.34 34.14 -3.90
C THR A 26 -30.10 35.30 -2.96
N GLY A 27 -29.97 36.52 -3.54
CA GLY A 27 -29.76 37.73 -2.76
C GLY A 27 -28.34 37.87 -2.17
N LEU A 28 -27.35 37.25 -2.83
CA LEU A 28 -25.95 37.49 -2.48
C LEU A 28 -25.55 38.90 -2.93
N PRO A 29 -25.16 39.83 -2.03
CA PRO A 29 -24.80 41.20 -2.39
C PRO A 29 -23.54 41.22 -3.25
N ASP A 30 -23.34 42.35 -4.00
CA ASP A 30 -22.05 42.60 -4.65
C ASP A 30 -20.92 42.65 -3.62
N GLY A 31 -19.82 41.94 -3.88
CA GLY A 31 -18.70 41.82 -2.96
C GLY A 31 -17.75 40.69 -3.28
N LYS A 32 -16.80 40.48 -2.39
CA LYS A 32 -15.82 39.38 -2.47
C LYS A 32 -16.21 38.27 -1.50
N TYR A 33 -16.10 37.05 -1.96
CA TYR A 33 -16.50 35.83 -1.25
C TYR A 33 -15.45 34.74 -1.39
N THR A 34 -15.47 33.80 -0.47
CA THR A 34 -14.69 32.59 -0.52
C THR A 34 -15.63 31.39 -0.50
N LEU A 35 -15.48 30.46 -1.44
CA LEU A 35 -16.02 29.11 -1.38
C LEU A 35 -14.95 28.19 -0.81
N GLU A 36 -15.29 27.46 0.24
CA GLU A 36 -14.39 26.51 0.89
C GLU A 36 -15.16 25.25 1.21
N GLU A 37 -14.65 24.12 0.77
CA GLU A 37 -15.12 22.82 1.22
C GLU A 37 -14.31 22.41 2.46
N THR A 38 -14.99 22.23 3.58
CA THR A 38 -14.36 21.87 4.86
C THR A 38 -14.24 20.36 5.06
N ALA A 39 -15.01 19.58 4.30
CA ALA A 39 -14.97 18.12 4.29
C ALA A 39 -15.59 17.60 3.00
N ALA A 40 -14.85 16.81 2.24
CA ALA A 40 -15.35 16.11 1.06
C ALA A 40 -16.16 14.85 1.44
N PRO A 41 -17.00 14.33 0.55
CA PRO A 41 -17.60 13.01 0.70
C PRO A 41 -16.54 11.92 0.81
N THR A 42 -16.87 10.82 1.49
CA THR A 42 -15.93 9.68 1.62
C THR A 42 -15.47 9.19 0.24
N GLY A 43 -14.16 9.15 0.03
CA GLY A 43 -13.54 8.71 -1.22
C GLY A 43 -13.27 9.83 -2.23
N PHE A 44 -13.46 11.08 -1.84
CA PHE A 44 -13.17 12.26 -2.67
C PHE A 44 -12.23 13.23 -1.97
N GLU A 45 -11.49 14.01 -2.76
CA GLU A 45 -10.61 15.07 -2.28
C GLU A 45 -11.39 16.36 -2.08
N VAL A 46 -10.97 17.18 -1.13
CA VAL A 46 -11.55 18.50 -0.89
C VAL A 46 -11.15 19.44 -2.03
N ILE A 47 -12.11 20.21 -2.58
CA ILE A 47 -11.80 21.21 -3.62
C ILE A 47 -10.85 22.31 -3.13
N THR A 48 -10.15 22.91 -4.07
CA THR A 48 -9.32 24.11 -3.82
C THR A 48 -10.19 25.25 -3.29
N LYS A 49 -9.71 25.94 -2.26
CA LYS A 49 -10.36 27.15 -1.76
C LYS A 49 -10.45 28.21 -2.87
N PHE A 50 -11.67 28.66 -3.18
CA PHE A 50 -11.95 29.55 -4.31
C PHE A 50 -12.46 30.91 -3.87
N ASP A 51 -11.68 31.95 -4.13
CA ASP A 51 -12.09 33.33 -3.91
C ASP A 51 -12.78 33.89 -5.15
N PHE A 52 -13.98 34.46 -5.01
CA PHE A 52 -14.75 35.00 -6.13
C PHE A 52 -15.39 36.35 -5.82
N THR A 53 -15.69 37.10 -6.87
CA THR A 53 -16.33 38.39 -6.78
C THR A 53 -17.70 38.36 -7.45
N VAL A 54 -18.69 38.95 -6.78
CA VAL A 54 -20.04 39.19 -7.33
C VAL A 54 -20.15 40.67 -7.69
N GLU A 55 -20.57 40.96 -8.94
CA GLU A 55 -20.82 42.30 -9.43
C GLU A 55 -22.14 42.27 -10.25
N ASN A 56 -23.04 43.18 -9.93
CA ASN A 56 -24.38 43.24 -10.55
C ASN A 56 -25.14 41.89 -10.52
N GLY A 57 -24.94 41.13 -9.45
CA GLY A 57 -25.62 39.85 -9.25
C GLY A 57 -25.04 38.66 -10.01
N VAL A 58 -23.86 38.82 -10.65
CA VAL A 58 -23.15 37.71 -11.33
C VAL A 58 -21.72 37.56 -10.79
N VAL A 59 -21.19 36.34 -10.89
CA VAL A 59 -19.81 36.00 -10.55
C VAL A 59 -18.90 36.42 -11.71
N THR A 60 -17.93 37.29 -11.43
CA THR A 60 -17.00 37.80 -12.44
C THR A 60 -15.63 37.13 -12.41
N THR A 61 -15.37 36.27 -11.40
CA THR A 61 -14.13 35.52 -11.29
C THR A 61 -14.12 34.38 -12.28
N LYS A 62 -12.95 34.10 -12.88
CA LYS A 62 -12.76 32.97 -13.81
C LYS A 62 -12.64 31.66 -13.05
N SER A 63 -13.00 30.57 -13.73
CA SER A 63 -12.78 29.18 -13.25
C SER A 63 -11.33 28.93 -12.87
N VAL A 64 -11.14 28.02 -11.92
CA VAL A 64 -9.86 27.37 -11.56
C VAL A 64 -10.03 25.85 -11.78
N ASP A 65 -9.00 25.06 -11.54
CA ASP A 65 -8.94 23.65 -11.93
C ASP A 65 -10.18 22.83 -11.53
N ASP A 66 -10.60 22.91 -10.26
CA ASP A 66 -11.70 22.13 -9.66
C ASP A 66 -12.97 22.98 -9.39
N VAL A 67 -12.96 24.28 -9.76
CA VAL A 67 -14.13 25.15 -9.63
C VAL A 67 -14.42 25.88 -10.93
N ILE A 68 -15.55 25.53 -11.54
CA ILE A 68 -15.97 26.03 -12.84
C ILE A 68 -17.04 27.11 -12.65
N VAL A 69 -16.82 28.30 -13.19
CA VAL A 69 -17.82 29.35 -13.31
C VAL A 69 -18.32 29.38 -14.76
N ASN A 70 -19.63 29.29 -14.97
CA ASN A 70 -20.20 29.34 -16.31
C ASN A 70 -20.08 30.74 -16.95
N GLU A 71 -20.28 30.83 -18.26
CA GLU A 71 -20.14 32.09 -19.00
C GLU A 71 -21.11 33.19 -18.54
N ALA A 72 -22.27 32.82 -18.02
CA ALA A 72 -23.25 33.77 -17.49
C ALA A 72 -22.91 34.31 -16.10
N GLY A 73 -21.99 33.66 -15.38
CA GLY A 73 -21.62 34.01 -14.00
C GLY A 73 -22.72 33.75 -12.97
N ASP A 74 -23.71 32.92 -13.31
CA ASP A 74 -24.85 32.57 -12.44
C ASP A 74 -24.75 31.16 -11.88
N PHE A 75 -23.70 30.38 -12.23
CA PHE A 75 -23.47 29.04 -11.77
C PHE A 75 -21.99 28.74 -11.46
N ILE A 76 -21.74 28.23 -10.28
CA ILE A 76 -20.43 27.71 -9.86
C ILE A 76 -20.57 26.20 -9.67
N THR A 77 -19.73 25.43 -10.36
CA THR A 77 -19.63 23.99 -10.18
C THR A 77 -18.33 23.67 -9.44
N ALA A 78 -18.41 23.07 -8.27
CA ALA A 78 -17.29 22.44 -7.58
C ALA A 78 -17.21 20.98 -8.03
N VAL A 79 -16.01 20.52 -8.39
CA VAL A 79 -15.77 19.18 -8.95
C VAL A 79 -14.79 18.44 -8.05
N ASP A 80 -15.30 17.53 -7.23
CA ASP A 80 -14.46 16.69 -6.38
C ASP A 80 -13.78 15.60 -7.20
N GLU A 81 -12.49 15.44 -7.03
CA GLU A 81 -11.77 14.31 -7.60
C GLU A 81 -11.81 13.10 -6.65
N ALA A 82 -12.00 11.91 -7.21
CA ALA A 82 -11.92 10.69 -6.42
C ALA A 82 -10.49 10.49 -5.89
N ILE A 83 -10.38 10.15 -4.60
CA ILE A 83 -9.09 9.79 -3.99
C ILE A 83 -8.52 8.58 -4.73
N LYS A 84 -7.36 8.78 -5.33
CA LYS A 84 -6.67 7.75 -6.09
C LYS A 84 -6.03 6.76 -5.13
N LYS A 85 -6.27 5.47 -5.37
CA LYS A 85 -5.79 4.38 -4.53
C LYS A 85 -4.86 3.47 -5.32
N ILE A 86 -3.75 3.08 -4.70
CA ILE A 86 -2.87 2.03 -5.21
C ILE A 86 -2.94 0.82 -4.29
N THR A 87 -2.80 -0.36 -4.88
CA THR A 87 -2.78 -1.62 -4.14
C THR A 87 -1.38 -2.22 -4.19
N ILE A 88 -0.81 -2.53 -3.03
CA ILE A 88 0.43 -3.31 -2.93
C ILE A 88 0.07 -4.69 -2.41
N SER A 89 0.29 -5.71 -3.25
CA SER A 89 0.11 -7.11 -2.93
C SER A 89 1.46 -7.72 -2.64
N LYS A 90 1.68 -8.14 -1.38
CA LYS A 90 2.87 -8.87 -0.95
C LYS A 90 2.53 -10.36 -0.97
N TRP A 91 3.14 -11.11 -1.88
CA TRP A 91 2.69 -12.44 -2.29
C TRP A 91 3.70 -13.53 -1.97
N ASP A 92 3.22 -14.62 -1.38
CA ASP A 92 3.95 -15.89 -1.28
C ASP A 92 3.72 -16.69 -2.56
N ILE A 93 4.71 -16.71 -3.45
CA ILE A 93 4.61 -17.40 -4.73
C ILE A 93 4.51 -18.94 -4.56
N THR A 94 4.99 -19.46 -3.43
CA THR A 94 4.98 -20.91 -3.15
C THR A 94 3.59 -21.41 -2.75
N ASN A 95 2.88 -20.61 -1.94
CA ASN A 95 1.59 -20.98 -1.37
C ASN A 95 0.40 -20.24 -2.01
N ASP A 96 0.66 -19.40 -3.01
CA ASP A 96 -0.34 -18.66 -3.81
C ASP A 96 -1.31 -17.85 -2.93
N LYS A 97 -0.76 -17.03 -2.03
CA LYS A 97 -1.52 -16.18 -1.09
C LYS A 97 -0.76 -14.93 -0.68
N GLU A 98 -1.46 -13.95 -0.09
CA GLU A 98 -0.83 -12.80 0.56
C GLU A 98 0.10 -13.25 1.69
N LEU A 99 1.23 -12.58 1.83
CA LEU A 99 2.29 -12.87 2.79
C LEU A 99 2.36 -11.77 3.85
N ALA A 100 2.07 -12.14 5.09
CA ALA A 100 2.17 -11.26 6.25
C ALA A 100 3.60 -11.22 6.82
N GLY A 101 3.92 -10.12 7.54
CA GLY A 101 5.14 -9.97 8.35
C GLY A 101 6.34 -9.35 7.62
N ALA A 102 6.20 -8.96 6.34
CA ALA A 102 7.22 -8.18 5.66
C ALA A 102 7.17 -6.71 6.09
N ILE A 103 8.32 -6.10 6.37
CA ILE A 103 8.40 -4.64 6.56
C ILE A 103 8.67 -3.99 5.21
N ILE A 104 7.68 -3.28 4.72
CA ILE A 104 7.70 -2.59 3.43
C ILE A 104 7.91 -1.09 3.65
N LYS A 105 8.84 -0.51 2.89
CA LYS A 105 9.07 0.94 2.83
C LYS A 105 8.63 1.48 1.47
N ILE A 106 7.89 2.57 1.48
CA ILE A 106 7.60 3.39 0.29
C ILE A 106 8.29 4.72 0.47
N GLU A 107 9.18 5.04 -0.46
CA GLU A 107 10.03 6.22 -0.45
C GLU A 107 9.88 7.01 -1.74
N ALA A 108 9.55 8.30 -1.64
CA ALA A 108 9.57 9.18 -2.78
C ALA A 108 11.00 9.45 -3.24
N VAL A 109 11.25 9.44 -4.56
CA VAL A 109 12.55 9.81 -5.13
C VAL A 109 12.84 11.30 -4.89
N ASP A 110 11.81 12.15 -4.87
CA ASP A 110 11.93 13.54 -4.42
C ASP A 110 12.08 13.59 -2.90
N GLU A 111 13.27 13.96 -2.41
CA GLU A 111 13.60 14.08 -0.99
C GLU A 111 12.75 15.14 -0.27
N ASN A 112 12.12 16.08 -0.99
CA ASN A 112 11.26 17.12 -0.43
C ASN A 112 9.77 16.72 -0.39
N ALA A 113 9.41 15.54 -0.89
CA ALA A 113 8.04 15.07 -0.86
C ALA A 113 7.52 14.97 0.58
N ASP A 114 6.27 15.35 0.80
CA ASP A 114 5.59 15.21 2.10
C ASP A 114 4.51 14.13 2.01
N LEU A 115 4.81 12.95 2.55
CA LEU A 115 3.92 11.78 2.57
C LEU A 115 3.11 11.67 3.87
N THR A 116 3.16 12.67 4.76
CA THR A 116 2.47 12.60 6.07
C THR A 116 0.93 12.57 5.98
N LYS A 117 0.38 12.86 4.81
CA LYS A 117 -1.07 12.78 4.54
C LYS A 117 -1.51 11.46 3.90
N VAL A 118 -0.56 10.58 3.59
CA VAL A 118 -0.86 9.26 3.04
C VAL A 118 -1.62 8.44 4.07
N ALA A 119 -2.63 7.72 3.60
CA ALA A 119 -3.39 6.77 4.41
C ALA A 119 -3.25 5.35 3.83
N ILE A 120 -3.35 4.34 4.70
CA ILE A 120 -3.28 2.94 4.33
C ILE A 120 -4.45 2.16 4.94
N GLU A 121 -5.04 1.27 4.15
CA GLU A 121 -6.02 0.29 4.60
C GLU A 121 -5.35 -1.11 4.65
N ASN A 122 -5.80 -1.96 5.55
CA ASN A 122 -5.32 -3.34 5.80
C ASN A 122 -3.90 -3.44 6.39
N ALA A 123 -3.29 -2.32 6.80
CA ALA A 123 -2.01 -2.28 7.48
C ALA A 123 -1.93 -1.03 8.38
N GLU A 124 -0.88 -0.95 9.22
CA GLU A 124 -0.62 0.24 10.03
C GLU A 124 0.59 0.99 9.47
N ILE A 125 0.39 2.27 9.13
CA ILE A 125 1.44 3.13 8.61
C ILE A 125 2.33 3.66 9.74
N LYS A 126 3.65 3.64 9.52
CA LYS A 126 4.65 4.22 10.44
C LYS A 126 5.44 5.29 9.70
N PHE A 127 5.21 6.55 10.05
CA PHE A 127 5.96 7.67 9.51
C PHE A 127 7.31 7.82 10.21
N ASN A 128 8.30 8.30 9.47
CA ASN A 128 9.60 8.62 10.05
C ASN A 128 9.58 10.03 10.66
N GLU A 129 10.14 10.19 11.88
CA GLU A 129 10.17 11.48 12.56
C GLU A 129 11.13 12.49 11.93
N ASN A 130 12.17 12.01 11.24
CA ASN A 130 13.25 12.84 10.67
C ASN A 130 13.12 13.07 9.17
N SER A 131 12.21 12.38 8.50
CA SER A 131 11.98 12.52 7.06
C SER A 131 10.52 12.32 6.73
N LYS A 132 10.01 13.16 5.83
CA LYS A 132 8.63 13.09 5.37
C LYS A 132 8.46 12.39 4.03
N ASN A 133 9.56 12.05 3.35
CA ASN A 133 9.55 11.48 2.01
C ASN A 133 9.40 9.96 2.00
N TYR A 134 9.25 9.29 3.16
CA TYR A 134 8.96 7.87 3.22
C TYR A 134 8.14 7.49 4.45
N PHE A 135 7.53 6.34 4.36
CA PHE A 135 6.88 5.64 5.46
C PHE A 135 7.11 4.13 5.32
N THR A 136 6.86 3.40 6.39
CA THR A 136 6.90 1.94 6.42
C THR A 136 5.57 1.37 6.91
N TYR A 137 5.31 0.12 6.56
CA TYR A 137 4.20 -0.66 7.12
C TYR A 137 4.59 -2.13 7.14
N GLU A 138 3.92 -2.91 7.97
CA GLU A 138 4.03 -4.36 8.00
C GLU A 138 2.94 -4.98 7.14
N SER A 139 3.30 -5.89 6.22
CA SER A 139 2.33 -6.60 5.38
C SER A 139 1.45 -7.52 6.21
N THR A 140 0.23 -7.73 5.74
CA THR A 140 -0.76 -8.58 6.40
C THR A 140 -1.24 -9.68 5.44
N GLU A 141 -2.22 -10.49 5.85
CA GLU A 141 -2.88 -11.48 4.98
C GLU A 141 -3.80 -10.83 3.93
N LYS A 142 -3.74 -9.50 3.78
CA LYS A 142 -4.49 -8.73 2.78
C LYS A 142 -3.57 -7.73 2.12
N SER A 143 -3.81 -7.46 0.84
CA SER A 143 -3.10 -6.38 0.14
C SER A 143 -3.29 -5.04 0.85
N ALA A 144 -2.22 -4.25 0.94
CA ALA A 144 -2.27 -2.89 1.43
C ALA A 144 -2.88 -1.97 0.37
N ILE A 145 -3.85 -1.12 0.76
CA ILE A 145 -4.46 -0.13 -0.12
C ILE A 145 -4.01 1.25 0.36
N ILE A 146 -3.27 1.96 -0.48
CA ILE A 146 -2.64 3.24 -0.16
C ILE A 146 -3.35 4.35 -0.92
N SER A 147 -3.67 5.44 -0.24
CA SER A 147 -4.30 6.63 -0.81
C SER A 147 -3.54 7.90 -0.43
N GLY A 148 -3.67 8.94 -1.25
CA GLY A 148 -3.04 10.24 -1.01
C GLY A 148 -1.55 10.30 -1.35
N LEU A 149 -1.01 9.36 -2.16
CA LEU A 149 0.33 9.51 -2.73
C LEU A 149 0.32 10.62 -3.79
N PRO A 150 1.14 11.67 -3.65
CA PRO A 150 1.31 12.69 -4.68
C PRO A 150 1.80 12.10 -6.02
N ALA A 151 1.57 12.80 -7.13
CA ALA A 151 2.20 12.43 -8.40
C ALA A 151 3.72 12.52 -8.28
N GLY A 152 4.45 11.47 -8.73
CA GLY A 152 5.90 11.39 -8.59
C GLY A 152 6.44 9.98 -8.75
N GLU A 153 7.76 9.85 -8.63
CA GLU A 153 8.46 8.56 -8.64
C GLU A 153 8.71 8.07 -7.21
N TYR A 154 8.56 6.77 -7.02
CA TYR A 154 8.67 6.09 -5.73
C TYR A 154 9.48 4.81 -5.83
N LYS A 155 10.07 4.42 -4.71
CA LYS A 155 10.68 3.12 -4.49
C LYS A 155 9.84 2.32 -3.53
N LEU A 156 9.54 1.10 -3.91
CA LEU A 156 8.94 0.07 -3.06
C LEU A 156 10.06 -0.87 -2.64
N ILE A 157 10.38 -0.88 -1.37
CA ILE A 157 11.55 -1.58 -0.80
C ILE A 157 11.05 -2.51 0.30
N GLU A 158 11.57 -3.71 0.34
CA GLU A 158 11.39 -4.59 1.48
C GLU A 158 12.57 -4.45 2.44
N ASP A 159 12.35 -3.81 3.58
CA ASP A 159 13.39 -3.66 4.59
C ASP A 159 13.69 -5.00 5.27
N THR A 160 12.63 -5.77 5.59
CA THR A 160 12.75 -7.09 6.21
C THR A 160 11.74 -8.04 5.61
N ALA A 161 12.20 -9.18 5.11
CA ALA A 161 11.32 -10.28 4.71
C ALA A 161 10.82 -11.05 5.94
N PRO A 162 9.66 -11.71 5.85
CA PRO A 162 9.22 -12.65 6.88
C PRO A 162 10.22 -13.79 7.05
N LEU A 163 10.30 -14.32 8.27
CA LEU A 163 11.21 -15.45 8.54
C LEU A 163 10.94 -16.62 7.59
N GLY A 164 12.00 -17.14 6.98
CA GLY A 164 11.91 -18.24 6.03
C GLY A 164 11.58 -17.87 4.59
N TYR A 165 11.63 -16.59 4.26
CA TYR A 165 11.38 -16.07 2.91
C TYR A 165 12.54 -15.20 2.40
N THR A 166 12.72 -15.20 1.08
CA THR A 166 13.65 -14.30 0.40
C THR A 166 13.03 -12.92 0.26
N LYS A 167 13.87 -11.88 0.22
CA LYS A 167 13.41 -10.53 -0.12
C LYS A 167 13.12 -10.39 -1.61
N PHE A 168 12.08 -9.63 -1.97
CA PHE A 168 11.92 -9.20 -3.35
C PHE A 168 12.93 -8.10 -3.73
N THR A 169 13.19 -7.96 -5.04
CA THR A 169 13.99 -6.87 -5.57
C THR A 169 13.23 -5.54 -5.46
N GLU A 170 13.93 -4.45 -5.12
CA GLU A 170 13.38 -3.09 -5.12
C GLU A 170 12.61 -2.81 -6.42
N VAL A 171 11.42 -2.24 -6.31
CA VAL A 171 10.58 -1.86 -7.44
C VAL A 171 10.46 -0.34 -7.48
N THR A 172 10.84 0.27 -8.61
CA THR A 172 10.57 1.69 -8.86
C THR A 172 9.23 1.82 -9.57
N PHE A 173 8.35 2.68 -9.07
CA PHE A 173 7.06 2.95 -9.68
C PHE A 173 6.79 4.45 -9.75
N LYS A 174 5.87 4.84 -10.62
CA LYS A 174 5.44 6.23 -10.79
C LYS A 174 3.94 6.36 -10.61
N VAL A 175 3.52 7.37 -9.89
CA VAL A 175 2.13 7.82 -9.78
C VAL A 175 1.99 9.02 -10.70
N GLU A 176 1.11 8.94 -11.68
CA GLU A 176 0.81 10.03 -12.63
C GLU A 176 -0.18 11.03 -12.02
N ALA A 177 -0.30 12.23 -12.61
CA ALA A 177 -1.22 13.26 -12.12
C ALA A 177 -2.69 12.79 -12.12
N ASP A 178 -3.07 11.90 -13.05
CA ASP A 178 -4.41 11.30 -13.09
C ASP A 178 -4.56 10.11 -12.11
N GLY A 179 -3.51 9.78 -11.34
CA GLY A 179 -3.46 8.67 -10.37
C GLY A 179 -3.25 7.30 -10.99
N SER A 180 -3.03 7.20 -12.29
CA SER A 180 -2.57 5.96 -12.90
C SER A 180 -1.17 5.61 -12.43
N ILE A 181 -0.82 4.32 -12.41
CA ILE A 181 0.47 3.85 -11.95
C ILE A 181 1.19 3.12 -13.08
N SER A 182 2.50 3.32 -13.09
CA SER A 182 3.42 2.55 -13.93
C SER A 182 4.61 2.05 -13.13
N VAL A 183 5.11 0.89 -13.47
CA VAL A 183 6.28 0.27 -12.86
C VAL A 183 7.44 0.29 -13.83
N LYS A 184 8.63 0.59 -13.34
CA LYS A 184 9.85 0.62 -14.12
C LYS A 184 10.30 -0.82 -14.43
N GLY A 185 10.37 -1.15 -15.72
CA GLY A 185 10.83 -2.44 -16.20
C GLY A 185 12.37 -2.55 -16.30
N GLU A 186 12.87 -3.72 -16.69
CA GLU A 186 14.30 -3.99 -16.85
C GLU A 186 14.98 -3.12 -17.93
N ASP A 187 14.21 -2.59 -18.89
CA ASP A 187 14.67 -1.68 -19.93
C ASP A 187 14.61 -0.19 -19.51
N ASP A 188 14.48 0.08 -18.22
CA ASP A 188 14.33 1.41 -17.63
C ASP A 188 13.09 2.19 -18.09
N LYS A 189 12.12 1.53 -18.74
CA LYS A 189 10.87 2.17 -19.14
C LYS A 189 9.74 1.88 -18.15
N PHE A 190 8.90 2.87 -17.97
CA PHE A 190 7.69 2.71 -17.18
C PHE A 190 6.58 2.04 -17.98
N VAL A 191 6.01 0.98 -17.43
CA VAL A 191 4.89 0.22 -17.99
C VAL A 191 3.69 0.34 -17.07
N ALA A 192 2.56 0.75 -17.62
CA ALA A 192 1.32 0.88 -16.86
C ALA A 192 0.91 -0.46 -16.23
N VAL A 193 0.43 -0.43 -15.00
CA VAL A 193 -0.07 -1.61 -14.30
C VAL A 193 -1.59 -1.60 -14.27
N GLU A 194 -2.17 -2.80 -14.40
CA GLU A 194 -3.63 -2.96 -14.37
C GLU A 194 -4.18 -2.76 -12.97
N ASN A 195 -5.36 -2.16 -12.88
CA ASN A 195 -6.10 -1.96 -11.63
C ASN A 195 -5.28 -1.28 -10.51
N SER A 196 -4.30 -0.45 -10.88
CA SER A 196 -3.40 0.23 -9.93
C SER A 196 -2.81 -0.71 -8.86
N THR A 197 -2.43 -1.94 -9.24
CA THR A 197 -1.91 -2.96 -8.34
C THR A 197 -0.47 -3.31 -8.67
N ILE A 198 0.42 -3.16 -7.69
CA ILE A 198 1.80 -3.65 -7.75
C ILE A 198 1.88 -4.93 -6.92
N LYS A 199 2.23 -6.03 -7.57
CA LYS A 199 2.43 -7.33 -6.91
C LYS A 199 3.92 -7.61 -6.77
N VAL A 200 4.37 -7.86 -5.55
CA VAL A 200 5.76 -8.25 -5.24
C VAL A 200 5.75 -9.62 -4.58
N ASN A 201 6.69 -10.47 -4.98
CA ASN A 201 6.70 -11.89 -4.63
C ASN A 201 7.92 -12.24 -3.80
N ASP A 202 7.71 -13.04 -2.76
CA ASP A 202 8.78 -13.74 -2.06
C ASP A 202 8.67 -15.24 -2.28
N GLU A 203 9.83 -15.88 -2.22
CA GLU A 203 9.95 -17.32 -2.28
C GLU A 203 10.36 -17.87 -0.92
N VAL A 204 9.85 -19.05 -0.60
CA VAL A 204 10.25 -19.79 0.60
C VAL A 204 11.70 -20.25 0.47
N ILE A 205 12.52 -19.96 1.47
CA ILE A 205 13.90 -20.48 1.57
C ILE A 205 13.83 -22.00 1.81
N LYS A 206 14.55 -22.76 0.99
CA LYS A 206 14.57 -24.21 1.03
C LYS A 206 15.97 -24.78 1.08
N ALA A 207 16.12 -25.93 1.72
CA ALA A 207 17.31 -26.76 1.63
C ALA A 207 16.95 -28.23 1.50
N THR A 208 17.70 -28.97 0.69
CA THR A 208 17.54 -30.41 0.53
C THR A 208 18.69 -31.14 1.22
N ILE A 209 18.34 -32.09 2.08
CA ILE A 209 19.28 -32.95 2.80
C ILE A 209 19.14 -34.36 2.29
N SER A 210 20.23 -34.88 1.72
CA SER A 210 20.35 -36.27 1.26
C SER A 210 21.26 -37.03 2.23
N LYS A 211 20.85 -38.23 2.64
CA LYS A 211 21.62 -39.13 3.46
C LYS A 211 21.89 -40.43 2.68
N THR A 212 23.12 -40.57 2.18
CA THR A 212 23.53 -41.73 1.37
C THR A 212 24.70 -42.48 1.99
N ALA A 213 25.02 -43.68 1.48
CA ALA A 213 26.22 -44.42 1.81
C ALA A 213 27.49 -43.74 1.22
N VAL A 214 28.66 -44.13 1.76
CA VAL A 214 29.94 -43.72 1.17
C VAL A 214 30.05 -44.24 -0.26
N GLY A 215 30.31 -43.34 -1.20
CA GLY A 215 30.37 -43.71 -2.62
C GLY A 215 29.09 -43.39 -3.41
N GLY A 216 28.07 -42.80 -2.78
CA GLY A 216 26.79 -42.45 -3.38
C GLY A 216 25.82 -43.63 -3.42
N GLY A 217 24.72 -43.47 -4.14
CA GLY A 217 23.66 -44.44 -4.28
C GLY A 217 22.32 -43.93 -3.75
N ASP A 218 21.46 -44.89 -3.39
CA ASP A 218 20.13 -44.58 -2.86
C ASP A 218 20.18 -43.94 -1.46
N GLU A 219 19.12 -43.24 -1.11
CA GLU A 219 18.93 -42.68 0.23
C GLU A 219 18.98 -43.79 1.30
N LEU A 220 19.60 -43.48 2.42
CA LEU A 220 19.66 -44.39 3.59
C LEU A 220 18.59 -43.98 4.61
N PRO A 221 17.51 -44.74 4.74
CA PRO A 221 16.47 -44.48 5.73
C PRO A 221 16.92 -44.87 7.14
N GLY A 222 16.27 -44.29 8.16
CA GLY A 222 16.42 -44.65 9.57
C GLY A 222 17.52 -43.90 10.33
N ALA A 223 18.25 -43.00 9.72
CA ALA A 223 19.20 -42.14 10.44
C ALA A 223 18.47 -40.98 11.13
N LYS A 224 18.71 -40.79 12.43
CA LYS A 224 18.26 -39.58 13.13
C LYS A 224 19.22 -38.43 12.80
N LEU A 225 18.68 -37.34 12.28
CA LEU A 225 19.40 -36.14 11.91
C LEU A 225 18.92 -34.97 12.76
N GLU A 226 19.84 -34.08 13.13
CA GLU A 226 19.55 -32.88 13.90
C GLU A 226 20.18 -31.67 13.19
N ILE A 227 19.45 -30.56 13.20
CA ILE A 227 19.91 -29.26 12.74
C ILE A 227 19.74 -28.29 13.87
N THR A 228 20.83 -27.65 14.28
CA THR A 228 20.85 -26.64 15.36
C THR A 228 21.27 -25.30 14.79
N SER A 229 20.50 -24.27 15.07
CA SER A 229 20.88 -22.88 14.77
C SER A 229 22.04 -22.49 15.68
N LEU A 230 23.11 -21.96 15.08
CA LEU A 230 24.25 -21.42 15.82
C LEU A 230 24.00 -19.98 16.29
N ASP A 231 23.04 -19.31 15.69
CA ASP A 231 22.67 -17.92 15.98
C ASP A 231 21.37 -17.81 16.81
N ASN A 232 20.90 -18.93 17.37
CA ASN A 232 19.64 -19.05 18.11
C ASN A 232 18.42 -18.60 17.31
N ALA A 233 18.41 -18.81 15.99
CA ALA A 233 17.23 -18.58 15.17
C ALA A 233 16.12 -19.55 15.57
N ASP A 234 14.88 -19.09 15.54
CA ASP A 234 13.69 -19.90 15.77
C ASP A 234 13.43 -20.81 14.56
N LEU A 235 13.48 -22.13 14.77
CA LEU A 235 13.27 -23.16 13.76
C LEU A 235 11.87 -23.79 13.82
N SER A 236 10.97 -23.29 14.66
CA SER A 236 9.66 -23.90 14.92
C SER A 236 8.72 -23.88 13.69
N ASP A 237 8.90 -22.94 12.79
CA ASP A 237 8.08 -22.79 11.57
C ASP A 237 8.59 -23.61 10.37
N ILE A 238 9.75 -24.28 10.52
CA ILE A 238 10.30 -25.11 9.46
C ILE A 238 9.35 -26.29 9.20
N THR A 239 9.13 -26.56 7.92
CA THR A 239 8.38 -27.75 7.47
C THR A 239 9.29 -28.64 6.65
N ALA A 240 8.99 -29.95 6.63
CA ALA A 240 9.79 -30.94 5.93
C ALA A 240 8.94 -31.89 5.10
N VAL A 241 9.46 -32.27 3.92
CA VAL A 241 8.89 -33.31 3.07
C VAL A 241 9.98 -34.29 2.64
N GLN A 242 9.63 -35.58 2.49
CA GLN A 242 10.47 -36.63 1.89
C GLN A 242 9.75 -37.16 0.66
N GLY A 243 10.31 -36.84 -0.52
CA GLY A 243 9.57 -37.02 -1.76
C GLY A 243 8.31 -36.17 -1.79
N ASN A 244 7.13 -36.82 -1.77
CA ASN A 244 5.83 -36.10 -1.73
C ASN A 244 5.13 -36.19 -0.37
N GLU A 245 5.77 -36.76 0.64
CA GLU A 245 5.17 -36.99 1.96
C GLU A 245 5.68 -35.94 2.96
N LYS A 246 4.75 -35.25 3.63
CA LYS A 246 5.09 -34.40 4.77
C LYS A 246 5.53 -35.25 5.95
N ILE A 247 6.66 -34.88 6.55
CA ILE A 247 7.17 -35.53 7.77
C ILE A 247 7.07 -34.60 8.96
N GLU A 248 6.95 -35.12 10.16
CA GLU A 248 6.98 -34.38 11.40
C GLU A 248 8.42 -34.11 11.83
N LEU A 249 8.68 -32.86 12.23
CA LEU A 249 9.91 -32.47 12.89
C LEU A 249 9.71 -32.46 14.40
N THR A 250 10.72 -32.93 15.14
CA THR A 250 10.77 -32.70 16.58
C THR A 250 11.56 -31.43 16.82
N VAL A 251 10.93 -30.42 17.46
CA VAL A 251 11.53 -29.12 17.78
C VAL A 251 11.93 -29.11 19.26
N SER A 252 13.10 -28.55 19.56
CA SER A 252 13.55 -28.36 20.95
C SER A 252 12.71 -27.31 21.69
N ASP A 253 12.72 -27.32 23.02
CA ASP A 253 11.96 -26.39 23.87
C ASP A 253 12.34 -24.91 23.63
N ASP A 254 13.56 -24.65 23.22
CA ASP A 254 14.08 -23.31 22.89
C ASP A 254 13.98 -22.95 21.40
N ASN A 255 13.33 -23.81 20.61
CA ASN A 255 13.16 -23.69 19.16
C ASN A 255 14.48 -23.61 18.35
N SER A 256 15.63 -23.83 18.96
CA SER A 256 16.93 -23.70 18.29
C SER A 256 17.37 -24.96 17.53
N THR A 257 16.70 -26.09 17.74
CA THR A 257 17.07 -27.38 17.13
C THR A 257 15.84 -28.10 16.59
N ILE A 258 15.97 -28.63 15.39
CA ILE A 258 15.00 -29.58 14.80
C ILE A 258 15.64 -30.93 14.58
N SER A 259 14.86 -31.98 14.70
CA SER A 259 15.32 -33.36 14.36
C SER A 259 14.26 -34.11 13.59
N PHE A 260 14.73 -35.03 12.73
CA PHE A 260 13.92 -35.90 11.91
C PHE A 260 14.65 -37.24 11.61
N VAL A 261 13.92 -38.17 11.03
CA VAL A 261 14.50 -39.45 10.58
C VAL A 261 14.57 -39.48 9.05
N SER A 262 15.74 -39.84 8.50
CA SER A 262 15.90 -39.97 7.06
C SER A 262 15.01 -41.05 6.48
N GLY A 263 14.47 -40.84 5.30
CA GLY A 263 13.61 -41.73 4.54
C GLY A 263 14.28 -42.33 3.29
N ASN A 264 13.45 -42.86 2.38
CA ASN A 264 13.89 -43.37 1.09
C ASN A 264 14.00 -42.28 0.00
N ALA A 265 13.74 -41.03 0.35
CA ALA A 265 13.91 -39.85 -0.52
C ALA A 265 14.63 -38.74 0.26
N PRO A 266 15.31 -37.81 -0.44
CA PRO A 266 15.89 -36.62 0.19
C PRO A 266 14.83 -35.84 1.00
N THR A 267 15.26 -35.23 2.09
CA THR A 267 14.42 -34.35 2.90
C THR A 267 14.54 -32.92 2.42
N GLU A 268 13.46 -32.35 1.90
CA GLU A 268 13.37 -30.90 1.63
C GLU A 268 12.83 -30.21 2.87
N LEU A 269 13.61 -29.29 3.40
CA LEU A 269 13.22 -28.35 4.46
C LEU A 269 12.79 -27.04 3.81
N SER A 270 11.73 -26.44 4.31
CA SER A 270 11.20 -25.16 3.84
C SER A 270 11.01 -24.20 5.00
N LYS A 271 11.05 -22.89 4.74
CA LYS A 271 11.02 -21.79 5.70
C LYS A 271 12.26 -21.77 6.61
N LEU A 272 13.43 -21.96 6.02
CA LEU A 272 14.69 -21.79 6.76
C LEU A 272 14.94 -20.31 7.06
N PRO A 273 15.33 -19.95 8.31
CA PRO A 273 15.60 -18.57 8.71
C PRO A 273 16.86 -18.00 8.06
#